data_7143a38a6d9f7307c712a6b9329b35cf
#
_entry.id   7143a38a6d9f7307c712a6b9329b35cf
#
_cell.length_a   1.000
_cell.length_b   1.000
_cell.length_c   1.000
_cell.angle_alpha   90.00
_cell.angle_beta   90.00
_cell.angle_gamma   90.00
#
_symmetry.space_group_name_H-M   'P 1'
#
loop_
_entity.id
_entity.type
_entity.pdbx_description
1 polymer ?
#
loop_
_entity_poly.entity_id
_entity_poly.type
_entity_poly.pdbx_seq_one_letter_code
_entity_poly.pdbx_strand_id
1 'polypeptide(L)'
;MLETRSSHPEKHKLLFADDWRRRLRNDQAILLVSASEGDSNMLYAAGFFVPDPFIFFQHKRKKYVVMSDLEIDRAKKQARVDRVLSLSLYQRKLRQPGKSPTMIDILDLLFRERGIRSLIVPANFSALLTDQLRAKGFSVQIKRDPFFAERETKSAQEVKSITESLRVAKLGLEAGIRALKRTKIGRDGYLYLNGIRLTSETLKTIVNTTIMAQGWLPSHTIISSGNQCVDPHHEGTGPIKAHTSIIFDIFPRSQKTGYFGDLSRTVVRGRASEKLKQIYATVQAGQQLGFEMIRDGVDGKEIHNKILELFAAQGFPTGKINGRMQGFFHGTGHGVGLDIHEPPRIAPVEATLRTGHVVTVEPGLYYLGVGGVRLEDVALVTARGNRNLTNCPQFLEI
;
A
#
# COMPACT_ATOMS: atom_id res chain seq x y z
N MET A 1 59.79 0.33 -21.49
CA MET A 1 58.73 -0.32 -22.26
C MET A 1 57.86 -1.11 -21.28
N LEU A 2 56.77 -0.54 -20.84
CA LEU A 2 55.66 -1.25 -20.16
C LEU A 2 54.40 -0.47 -20.50
N GLU A 3 53.56 -1.09 -21.32
CA GLU A 3 52.33 -0.55 -21.84
C GLU A 3 51.27 -0.46 -20.72
N THR A 4 50.74 0.73 -20.51
CA THR A 4 49.55 0.97 -19.66
C THR A 4 48.32 0.66 -20.47
N ARG A 5 47.60 -0.42 -20.10
CA ARG A 5 46.26 -0.75 -20.62
C ARG A 5 45.24 0.19 -19.98
N SER A 6 44.64 0.99 -20.85
CA SER A 6 43.45 1.80 -20.56
C SER A 6 42.28 0.88 -20.22
N SER A 7 41.75 0.95 -18.97
CA SER A 7 40.52 0.32 -18.57
C SER A 7 39.36 1.24 -18.97
N HIS A 8 38.56 0.81 -19.96
CA HIS A 8 37.28 1.42 -20.26
C HIS A 8 36.31 1.09 -19.11
N PRO A 9 35.48 2.04 -18.64
CA PRO A 9 34.42 1.73 -17.67
C PRO A 9 33.33 0.93 -18.38
N GLU A 10 33.11 -0.29 -17.92
CA GLU A 10 31.97 -1.11 -18.30
C GLU A 10 30.66 -0.32 -18.08
N LYS A 11 29.93 -0.16 -19.16
CA LYS A 11 28.54 0.34 -19.13
C LYS A 11 27.71 -0.64 -18.29
N HIS A 12 27.45 -0.31 -17.03
CA HIS A 12 26.44 -0.99 -16.25
C HIS A 12 25.08 -0.85 -16.97
N LYS A 13 24.74 -1.89 -17.73
CA LYS A 13 23.35 -2.11 -18.16
C LYS A 13 22.52 -2.21 -16.89
N LEU A 14 21.60 -1.25 -16.69
CA LEU A 14 20.51 -1.33 -15.74
C LEU A 14 19.78 -2.69 -15.96
N LEU A 15 20.08 -3.66 -15.13
CA LEU A 15 19.33 -4.89 -15.02
C LEU A 15 18.01 -4.52 -14.34
N PHE A 16 17.01 -4.15 -15.14
CA PHE A 16 15.62 -4.13 -14.70
C PHE A 16 15.31 -5.46 -14.06
N ALA A 17 14.55 -5.44 -12.95
CA ALA A 17 14.08 -6.62 -12.24
C ALA A 17 13.73 -7.71 -13.25
N ASP A 18 14.40 -8.85 -13.10
CA ASP A 18 14.44 -9.97 -14.05
C ASP A 18 13.02 -10.27 -14.53
N ASP A 19 12.67 -9.85 -15.74
CA ASP A 19 11.33 -10.09 -16.31
C ASP A 19 11.21 -11.59 -16.60
N TRP A 20 11.04 -12.37 -15.49
CA TRP A 20 10.90 -13.82 -15.52
C TRP A 20 9.80 -14.29 -16.48
N ARG A 21 8.81 -13.42 -16.81
CA ARG A 21 7.76 -13.69 -17.78
C ARG A 21 8.30 -13.82 -19.21
N ARG A 22 9.43 -13.18 -19.52
CA ARG A 22 10.12 -13.36 -20.80
C ARG A 22 10.79 -14.72 -20.95
N ARG A 23 11.02 -15.41 -19.81
CA ARG A 23 11.66 -16.73 -19.75
C ARG A 23 10.65 -17.88 -19.68
N LEU A 24 9.34 -17.60 -19.74
CA LEU A 24 8.33 -18.63 -19.73
C LEU A 24 8.52 -19.57 -20.93
N ARG A 25 8.51 -20.88 -20.66
CA ARG A 25 8.53 -21.91 -21.69
C ARG A 25 7.23 -21.86 -22.50
N ASN A 26 7.26 -22.45 -23.71
CA ASN A 26 6.12 -22.46 -24.61
C ASN A 26 4.90 -23.23 -24.07
N ASP A 27 5.11 -24.15 -23.13
CA ASP A 27 4.09 -24.94 -22.44
C ASP A 27 3.68 -24.36 -21.07
N GLN A 28 4.19 -23.17 -20.71
CA GLN A 28 4.01 -22.55 -19.41
C GLN A 28 3.11 -21.31 -19.48
N ALA A 29 2.28 -21.12 -18.47
CA ALA A 29 1.43 -19.93 -18.32
C ALA A 29 1.42 -19.42 -16.88
N ILE A 30 1.19 -18.10 -16.72
CA ILE A 30 0.77 -17.49 -15.47
C ILE A 30 -0.74 -17.66 -15.35
N LEU A 31 -1.24 -17.97 -14.16
CA LEU A 31 -2.66 -18.11 -13.89
C LEU A 31 -3.05 -17.36 -12.63
N LEU A 32 -4.11 -16.55 -12.70
CA LEU A 32 -4.82 -15.96 -11.60
C LEU A 32 -6.31 -16.33 -11.70
N VAL A 33 -6.95 -16.63 -10.56
CA VAL A 33 -8.40 -16.85 -10.46
C VAL A 33 -8.87 -16.15 -9.19
N SER A 34 -9.36 -14.93 -9.33
CA SER A 34 -9.81 -14.08 -8.22
C SER A 34 -10.66 -12.91 -8.73
N ALA A 35 -11.32 -12.20 -7.82
CA ALA A 35 -11.97 -10.92 -8.09
C ALA A 35 -10.94 -9.80 -8.05
N SER A 36 -10.92 -8.90 -9.04
CA SER A 36 -9.93 -7.81 -9.07
C SER A 36 -10.21 -6.68 -8.08
N GLU A 37 -11.39 -6.64 -7.47
CA GLU A 37 -11.69 -5.69 -6.39
C GLU A 37 -10.89 -6.00 -5.12
N GLY A 38 -10.70 -7.28 -4.80
CA GLY A 38 -10.01 -7.76 -3.61
C GLY A 38 -8.60 -8.27 -3.83
N ASP A 39 -8.14 -8.39 -5.09
CA ASP A 39 -6.81 -8.94 -5.43
C ASP A 39 -6.02 -7.96 -6.29
N SER A 40 -5.00 -7.37 -5.71
CA SER A 40 -4.16 -6.36 -6.36
C SER A 40 -3.33 -6.92 -7.53
N ASN A 41 -2.94 -8.21 -7.49
CA ASN A 41 -2.28 -8.86 -8.61
C ASN A 41 -3.24 -9.03 -9.79
N MET A 42 -4.50 -9.42 -9.52
CA MET A 42 -5.53 -9.51 -10.57
C MET A 42 -5.85 -8.14 -11.16
N LEU A 43 -6.01 -7.10 -10.31
CA LEU A 43 -6.24 -5.73 -10.77
C LEU A 43 -5.09 -5.21 -11.63
N TYR A 44 -3.84 -5.45 -11.22
CA TYR A 44 -2.65 -5.08 -11.98
C TYR A 44 -2.58 -5.79 -13.33
N ALA A 45 -2.89 -7.08 -13.35
CA ALA A 45 -2.82 -7.91 -14.55
C ALA A 45 -3.91 -7.56 -15.57
N ALA A 46 -5.17 -7.42 -15.13
CA ALA A 46 -6.35 -7.22 -15.96
C ALA A 46 -6.66 -5.74 -16.24
N GLY A 47 -6.32 -4.84 -15.31
CA GLY A 47 -6.43 -3.40 -15.46
C GLY A 47 -7.84 -2.83 -15.31
N PHE A 48 -8.82 -3.60 -14.77
CA PHE A 48 -10.16 -3.12 -14.50
C PHE A 48 -10.81 -3.89 -13.32
N PHE A 49 -11.80 -3.28 -12.67
CA PHE A 49 -12.49 -3.85 -11.51
C PHE A 49 -13.61 -4.81 -11.91
N VAL A 50 -13.62 -5.98 -11.27
CA VAL A 50 -14.68 -6.99 -11.37
C VAL A 50 -14.93 -7.55 -9.96
N PRO A 51 -16.19 -7.54 -9.47
CA PRO A 51 -16.52 -8.00 -8.11
C PRO A 51 -16.45 -9.51 -7.96
N ASP A 52 -16.72 -10.26 -9.04
CA ASP A 52 -16.72 -11.72 -9.03
C ASP A 52 -15.39 -12.29 -9.54
N PRO A 53 -14.98 -13.49 -9.06
CA PRO A 53 -13.79 -14.17 -9.55
C PRO A 53 -13.88 -14.50 -11.04
N PHE A 54 -12.81 -14.20 -11.77
CA PHE A 54 -12.64 -14.54 -13.17
C PHE A 54 -11.23 -15.12 -13.42
N ILE A 55 -11.01 -15.68 -14.62
CA ILE A 55 -9.73 -16.25 -14.97
C ILE A 55 -8.92 -15.23 -15.75
N PHE A 56 -7.71 -14.96 -15.27
CA PHE A 56 -6.66 -14.31 -16.04
C PHE A 56 -5.54 -15.31 -16.28
N PHE A 57 -5.03 -15.38 -17.49
CA PHE A 57 -3.77 -16.09 -17.75
C PHE A 57 -2.91 -15.35 -18.78
N GLN A 58 -1.59 -15.53 -18.65
CA GLN A 58 -0.62 -15.05 -19.62
C GLN A 58 0.13 -16.23 -20.22
N HIS A 59 0.11 -16.35 -21.55
CA HIS A 59 0.78 -17.41 -22.29
C HIS A 59 1.41 -16.84 -23.56
N LYS A 60 2.66 -17.22 -23.87
CA LYS A 60 3.40 -16.72 -25.04
C LYS A 60 3.34 -15.20 -25.18
N ARG A 61 3.57 -14.48 -24.08
CA ARG A 61 3.53 -13.00 -23.94
C ARG A 61 2.16 -12.36 -24.18
N LYS A 62 1.11 -13.14 -24.45
CA LYS A 62 -0.27 -12.62 -24.60
C LYS A 62 -1.04 -12.79 -23.30
N LYS A 63 -1.77 -11.76 -22.94
CA LYS A 63 -2.67 -11.72 -21.78
C LYS A 63 -4.09 -12.04 -22.18
N TYR A 64 -4.74 -12.88 -21.42
CA TYR A 64 -6.11 -13.34 -21.66
C TYR A 64 -6.94 -13.18 -20.39
N VAL A 65 -8.22 -12.85 -20.57
CA VAL A 65 -9.23 -13.00 -19.52
C VAL A 65 -10.37 -13.88 -20.04
N VAL A 66 -10.95 -14.69 -19.16
CA VAL A 66 -12.18 -15.47 -19.47
C VAL A 66 -13.30 -14.89 -18.63
N MET A 67 -14.31 -14.35 -19.30
CA MET A 67 -15.34 -13.54 -18.69
C MET A 67 -16.73 -14.16 -18.88
N SER A 68 -17.58 -14.00 -17.88
CA SER A 68 -19.01 -14.29 -18.00
C SER A 68 -19.70 -13.35 -18.99
N ASP A 69 -20.89 -13.74 -19.46
CA ASP A 69 -21.67 -12.88 -20.37
C ASP A 69 -22.06 -11.55 -19.73
N LEU A 70 -22.14 -11.48 -18.39
CA LEU A 70 -22.37 -10.24 -17.64
C LEU A 70 -21.24 -9.22 -17.82
N GLU A 71 -19.99 -9.68 -17.89
CA GLU A 71 -18.79 -8.82 -17.84
C GLU A 71 -18.02 -8.72 -19.16
N ILE A 72 -18.32 -9.58 -20.14
CA ILE A 72 -17.49 -9.73 -21.34
C ILE A 72 -17.40 -8.45 -22.18
N ASP A 73 -18.50 -7.70 -22.32
CA ASP A 73 -18.50 -6.48 -23.14
C ASP A 73 -17.83 -5.32 -22.42
N ARG A 74 -17.91 -5.28 -21.10
CA ARG A 74 -17.15 -4.34 -20.27
C ARG A 74 -15.66 -4.66 -20.32
N ALA A 75 -15.28 -5.94 -20.23
CA ALA A 75 -13.90 -6.38 -20.37
C ALA A 75 -13.29 -6.03 -21.73
N LYS A 76 -14.02 -6.21 -22.83
CA LYS A 76 -13.54 -5.81 -24.18
C LYS A 76 -13.21 -4.32 -24.29
N LYS A 77 -13.89 -3.45 -23.50
CA LYS A 77 -13.69 -2.00 -23.52
C LYS A 77 -12.63 -1.52 -22.53
N GLN A 78 -12.49 -2.18 -21.38
CA GLN A 78 -11.74 -1.67 -20.23
C GLN A 78 -10.50 -2.48 -19.89
N ALA A 79 -10.50 -3.81 -20.15
CA ALA A 79 -9.39 -4.68 -19.75
C ALA A 79 -8.11 -4.40 -20.55
N ARG A 80 -6.98 -4.40 -19.87
CA ARG A 80 -5.65 -4.22 -20.47
C ARG A 80 -5.03 -5.56 -20.86
N VAL A 81 -5.72 -6.28 -21.73
CA VAL A 81 -5.35 -7.63 -22.18
C VAL A 81 -5.43 -7.76 -23.70
N ASP A 82 -4.74 -8.76 -24.25
CA ASP A 82 -4.72 -9.00 -25.68
C ASP A 82 -6.00 -9.69 -26.19
N ARG A 83 -6.64 -10.50 -25.33
CA ARG A 83 -7.82 -11.29 -25.70
C ARG A 83 -8.81 -11.43 -24.55
N VAL A 84 -10.08 -11.25 -24.85
CA VAL A 84 -11.20 -11.54 -23.96
C VAL A 84 -11.92 -12.76 -24.50
N LEU A 85 -12.04 -13.82 -23.68
CA LEU A 85 -12.65 -15.09 -24.02
C LEU A 85 -14.00 -15.22 -23.29
N SER A 86 -14.97 -15.90 -23.90
CA SER A 86 -16.28 -16.13 -23.30
C SER A 86 -16.27 -17.39 -22.43
N LEU A 87 -16.65 -17.24 -21.15
CA LEU A 87 -16.85 -18.35 -20.22
C LEU A 87 -17.96 -19.29 -20.70
N SER A 88 -19.06 -18.74 -21.21
CA SER A 88 -20.22 -19.50 -21.72
C SER A 88 -19.89 -20.39 -22.93
N LEU A 89 -18.89 -19.99 -23.75
CA LEU A 89 -18.40 -20.86 -24.82
C LEU A 89 -17.74 -22.13 -24.28
N TYR A 90 -16.88 -22.00 -23.24
CA TYR A 90 -16.25 -23.17 -22.60
C TYR A 90 -17.27 -24.03 -21.85
N GLN A 91 -18.24 -23.41 -21.16
CA GLN A 91 -19.33 -24.13 -20.52
C GLN A 91 -20.16 -24.94 -21.51
N ARG A 92 -20.48 -24.37 -22.68
CA ARG A 92 -21.23 -25.10 -23.74
C ARG A 92 -20.43 -26.28 -24.32
N LYS A 93 -19.13 -26.13 -24.55
CA LYS A 93 -18.27 -27.23 -25.02
C LYS A 93 -18.20 -28.40 -24.04
N LEU A 94 -18.34 -28.14 -22.74
CA LEU A 94 -18.24 -29.12 -21.66
C LEU A 94 -19.59 -29.64 -21.20
N ARG A 95 -20.69 -29.11 -21.73
CA ARG A 95 -22.04 -29.43 -21.26
C ARG A 95 -22.38 -30.91 -21.49
N GLN A 96 -22.80 -31.58 -20.41
CA GLN A 96 -23.34 -32.92 -20.42
C GLN A 96 -24.73 -32.90 -19.77
N PRO A 97 -25.68 -33.82 -20.18
CA PRO A 97 -26.97 -33.91 -19.54
C PRO A 97 -26.86 -34.10 -18.01
N GLY A 98 -27.53 -33.26 -17.27
CA GLY A 98 -27.57 -33.33 -15.79
C GLY A 98 -26.30 -32.88 -15.06
N LYS A 99 -25.29 -32.34 -15.75
CA LYS A 99 -24.03 -31.91 -15.11
C LYS A 99 -23.59 -30.52 -15.60
N SER A 100 -23.38 -29.62 -14.66
CA SER A 100 -22.79 -28.30 -14.93
C SER A 100 -21.26 -28.37 -14.87
N PRO A 101 -20.54 -27.79 -15.84
CA PRO A 101 -19.08 -27.70 -15.82
C PRO A 101 -18.59 -26.89 -14.60
N THR A 102 -17.58 -27.40 -13.93
CA THR A 102 -16.91 -26.73 -12.82
C THR A 102 -15.77 -25.83 -13.33
N MET A 103 -15.21 -24.98 -12.46
CA MET A 103 -14.06 -24.15 -12.78
C MET A 103 -12.87 -24.97 -13.27
N ILE A 104 -12.60 -26.12 -12.63
CA ILE A 104 -11.48 -26.98 -13.03
C ILE A 104 -11.68 -27.61 -14.40
N ASP A 105 -12.92 -27.97 -14.79
CA ASP A 105 -13.20 -28.53 -16.12
C ASP A 105 -12.95 -27.47 -17.20
N ILE A 106 -13.30 -26.21 -16.91
CA ILE A 106 -13.06 -25.08 -17.82
C ILE A 106 -11.55 -24.82 -17.98
N LEU A 107 -10.80 -24.80 -16.87
CA LEU A 107 -9.34 -24.61 -16.89
C LEU A 107 -8.64 -25.75 -17.62
N ASP A 108 -9.06 -27.01 -17.40
CA ASP A 108 -8.51 -28.18 -18.08
C ASP A 108 -8.68 -28.08 -19.61
N LEU A 109 -9.91 -27.83 -20.09
CA LEU A 109 -10.18 -27.65 -21.53
C LEU A 109 -9.39 -26.46 -22.10
N LEU A 110 -9.45 -25.31 -21.43
CA LEU A 110 -8.80 -24.07 -21.84
C LEU A 110 -7.30 -24.23 -22.06
N PHE A 111 -6.62 -24.93 -21.13
CA PHE A 111 -5.17 -25.10 -21.19
C PHE A 111 -4.74 -26.23 -22.13
N ARG A 112 -5.49 -27.32 -22.23
CA ARG A 112 -5.21 -28.39 -23.23
C ARG A 112 -5.34 -27.87 -24.66
N GLU A 113 -6.37 -27.09 -24.98
CA GLU A 113 -6.53 -26.45 -26.30
C GLU A 113 -5.33 -25.56 -26.70
N ARG A 114 -4.55 -25.08 -25.72
CA ARG A 114 -3.39 -24.18 -25.91
C ARG A 114 -2.04 -24.86 -25.73
N GLY A 115 -2.03 -26.16 -25.44
CA GLY A 115 -0.80 -26.90 -25.17
C GLY A 115 -0.07 -26.46 -23.88
N ILE A 116 -0.79 -25.85 -22.93
CA ILE A 116 -0.26 -25.45 -21.64
C ILE A 116 -0.23 -26.67 -20.71
N ARG A 117 0.91 -26.94 -20.09
CA ARG A 117 1.12 -28.07 -19.18
C ARG A 117 1.66 -27.63 -17.81
N SER A 118 2.21 -26.43 -17.73
CA SER A 118 2.80 -25.88 -16.50
C SER A 118 2.22 -24.51 -16.19
N LEU A 119 1.87 -24.29 -14.93
CA LEU A 119 1.21 -23.09 -14.44
C LEU A 119 2.05 -22.45 -13.32
N ILE A 120 2.16 -21.14 -13.34
CA ILE A 120 2.73 -20.34 -12.25
C ILE A 120 1.59 -19.55 -11.65
N VAL A 121 1.38 -19.73 -10.33
CA VAL A 121 0.30 -19.12 -9.56
C VAL A 121 0.86 -18.32 -8.39
N PRO A 122 0.16 -17.28 -7.89
CA PRO A 122 0.60 -16.53 -6.71
C PRO A 122 0.47 -17.35 -5.43
N ALA A 123 1.13 -16.89 -4.37
CA ALA A 123 1.15 -17.57 -3.06
C ALA A 123 -0.25 -17.70 -2.43
N ASN A 124 -1.15 -16.75 -2.70
CA ASN A 124 -2.54 -16.73 -2.24
C ASN A 124 -3.52 -17.49 -3.16
N PHE A 125 -3.02 -18.24 -4.15
CA PHE A 125 -3.88 -19.03 -5.04
C PHE A 125 -4.59 -20.15 -4.26
N SER A 126 -5.85 -20.45 -4.63
CA SER A 126 -6.65 -21.46 -3.96
C SER A 126 -5.93 -22.83 -3.89
N ALA A 127 -5.76 -23.36 -2.68
CA ALA A 127 -5.21 -24.69 -2.46
C ALA A 127 -6.05 -25.76 -3.17
N LEU A 128 -7.38 -25.65 -3.09
CA LEU A 128 -8.30 -26.58 -3.76
C LEU A 128 -8.08 -26.58 -5.29
N LEU A 129 -8.01 -25.42 -5.93
CA LEU A 129 -7.74 -25.34 -7.36
C LEU A 129 -6.33 -25.86 -7.71
N THR A 130 -5.35 -25.62 -6.84
CA THR A 130 -3.99 -26.15 -7.03
C THR A 130 -3.99 -27.67 -7.07
N ASP A 131 -4.64 -28.33 -6.12
CA ASP A 131 -4.71 -29.78 -6.04
C ASP A 131 -5.53 -30.38 -7.20
N GLN A 132 -6.64 -29.75 -7.57
CA GLN A 132 -7.43 -30.15 -8.72
C GLN A 132 -6.66 -30.05 -10.05
N LEU A 133 -5.88 -28.96 -10.24
CA LEU A 133 -5.03 -28.81 -11.42
C LEU A 133 -3.93 -29.88 -11.46
N ARG A 134 -3.30 -30.18 -10.34
CA ARG A 134 -2.30 -31.26 -10.23
C ARG A 134 -2.92 -32.63 -10.54
N ALA A 135 -4.11 -32.91 -10.03
CA ALA A 135 -4.87 -34.12 -10.32
C ALA A 135 -5.24 -34.27 -11.81
N LYS A 136 -5.42 -33.14 -12.53
CA LYS A 136 -5.60 -33.11 -13.99
C LYS A 136 -4.28 -33.24 -14.77
N GLY A 137 -3.13 -33.36 -14.08
CA GLY A 137 -1.80 -33.57 -14.68
C GLY A 137 -1.04 -32.28 -15.03
N PHE A 138 -1.47 -31.12 -14.53
CA PHE A 138 -0.71 -29.87 -14.68
C PHE A 138 0.41 -29.78 -13.63
N SER A 139 1.59 -29.31 -14.04
CA SER A 139 2.62 -28.86 -13.11
C SER A 139 2.23 -27.48 -12.58
N VAL A 140 2.05 -27.33 -11.27
CA VAL A 140 1.67 -26.05 -10.64
C VAL A 140 2.79 -25.58 -9.72
N GLN A 141 3.45 -24.50 -10.12
CA GLN A 141 4.49 -23.81 -9.36
C GLN A 141 3.87 -22.61 -8.64
N ILE A 142 4.02 -22.56 -7.32
CA ILE A 142 3.61 -21.42 -6.51
C ILE A 142 4.78 -20.43 -6.45
N LYS A 143 4.57 -19.20 -6.90
CA LYS A 143 5.55 -18.12 -6.79
C LYS A 143 5.24 -17.27 -5.56
N ARG A 144 6.25 -17.09 -4.70
CA ARG A 144 6.17 -16.19 -3.54
C ARG A 144 6.08 -14.72 -3.98
N ASP A 145 5.55 -13.88 -3.11
CA ASP A 145 5.51 -12.44 -3.35
C ASP A 145 6.92 -11.81 -3.37
N PRO A 146 7.09 -10.72 -4.13
CA PRO A 146 6.09 -10.10 -5.00
C PRO A 146 5.81 -10.94 -6.24
N PHE A 147 4.52 -11.22 -6.52
CA PHE A 147 4.15 -12.00 -7.70
C PHE A 147 4.51 -11.28 -9.00
N PHE A 148 4.13 -10.01 -9.10
CA PHE A 148 4.57 -9.08 -10.14
C PHE A 148 5.58 -8.11 -9.55
N ALA A 149 6.87 -8.43 -9.62
CA ALA A 149 7.95 -7.59 -9.07
C ALA A 149 7.99 -6.18 -9.69
N GLU A 150 7.53 -6.03 -10.93
CA GLU A 150 7.43 -4.74 -11.59
C GLU A 150 6.44 -3.76 -10.93
N ARG A 151 5.54 -4.23 -10.05
CA ARG A 151 4.68 -3.35 -9.24
C ARG A 151 5.47 -2.48 -8.27
N GLU A 152 6.66 -2.90 -7.87
CA GLU A 152 7.52 -2.13 -6.98
C GLU A 152 7.98 -0.82 -7.66
N THR A 153 8.27 -0.87 -8.96
CA THR A 153 8.70 0.29 -9.75
C THR A 153 7.51 0.91 -10.46
N LYS A 154 7.08 2.08 -10.01
CA LYS A 154 5.89 2.77 -10.51
C LYS A 154 6.17 3.52 -11.81
N SER A 155 5.32 3.30 -12.79
CA SER A 155 5.25 4.12 -14.01
C SER A 155 4.77 5.55 -13.68
N ALA A 156 4.98 6.49 -14.58
CA ALA A 156 4.50 7.87 -14.42
C ALA A 156 2.97 7.95 -14.19
N GLN A 157 2.20 7.05 -14.82
CA GLN A 157 0.74 7.01 -14.63
C GLN A 157 0.35 6.48 -13.26
N GLU A 158 1.06 5.49 -12.72
CA GLU A 158 0.83 4.96 -11.37
C GLU A 158 1.21 6.00 -10.31
N VAL A 159 2.34 6.69 -10.48
CA VAL A 159 2.73 7.83 -9.62
C VAL A 159 1.64 8.90 -9.62
N LYS A 160 1.08 9.24 -10.78
CA LYS A 160 -0.03 10.20 -10.88
C LYS A 160 -1.26 9.70 -10.10
N SER A 161 -1.60 8.42 -10.19
CA SER A 161 -2.74 7.83 -9.46
C SER A 161 -2.54 7.88 -7.94
N ILE A 162 -1.34 7.57 -7.45
CA ILE A 162 -0.98 7.68 -6.03
C ILE A 162 -1.04 9.14 -5.57
N THR A 163 -0.45 10.07 -6.35
CA THR A 163 -0.47 11.51 -6.02
C THR A 163 -1.91 12.06 -5.92
N GLU A 164 -2.82 11.57 -6.75
CA GLU A 164 -4.22 11.96 -6.68
C GLU A 164 -4.89 11.41 -5.41
N SER A 165 -4.57 10.19 -5.00
CA SER A 165 -5.06 9.61 -3.73
C SER A 165 -4.50 10.35 -2.52
N LEU A 166 -3.24 10.80 -2.56
CA LEU A 166 -2.64 11.68 -1.54
C LEU A 166 -3.36 13.04 -1.46
N ARG A 167 -3.72 13.62 -2.61
CA ARG A 167 -4.52 14.85 -2.66
C ARG A 167 -5.86 14.67 -1.93
N VAL A 168 -6.51 13.53 -2.11
CA VAL A 168 -7.78 13.23 -1.44
C VAL A 168 -7.60 12.96 0.05
N ALA A 169 -6.52 12.26 0.45
CA ALA A 169 -6.17 12.11 1.87
C ALA A 169 -5.98 13.48 2.55
N LYS A 170 -5.28 14.40 1.88
CA LYS A 170 -5.10 15.78 2.35
C LYS A 170 -6.43 16.53 2.51
N LEU A 171 -7.38 16.39 1.58
CA LEU A 171 -8.72 17.00 1.71
C LEU A 171 -9.46 16.46 2.94
N GLY A 172 -9.37 15.15 3.21
CA GLY A 172 -9.92 14.53 4.41
C GLY A 172 -9.30 15.10 5.68
N LEU A 173 -7.97 15.15 5.74
CA LEU A 173 -7.23 15.78 6.86
C LEU A 173 -7.65 17.23 7.09
N GLU A 174 -7.70 18.04 6.06
CA GLU A 174 -8.10 19.44 6.14
C GLU A 174 -9.54 19.60 6.66
N ALA A 175 -10.46 18.70 6.30
CA ALA A 175 -11.82 18.70 6.83
C ALA A 175 -11.83 18.40 8.33
N GLY A 176 -11.06 17.40 8.77
CA GLY A 176 -10.88 17.09 10.20
C GLY A 176 -10.28 18.24 11.00
N ILE A 177 -9.23 18.87 10.47
CA ILE A 177 -8.58 20.03 11.11
C ILE A 177 -9.53 21.23 11.18
N ARG A 178 -10.31 21.52 10.12
CA ARG A 178 -11.34 22.57 10.16
C ARG A 178 -12.38 22.29 11.24
N ALA A 179 -12.80 21.03 11.40
CA ALA A 179 -13.74 20.66 12.48
C ALA A 179 -13.13 20.89 13.86
N LEU A 180 -11.87 20.46 14.08
CA LEU A 180 -11.16 20.69 15.34
C LEU A 180 -11.01 22.18 15.67
N LYS A 181 -10.64 23.02 14.70
CA LYS A 181 -10.53 24.49 14.90
C LYS A 181 -11.84 25.14 15.33
N ARG A 182 -12.98 24.59 14.93
CA ARG A 182 -14.32 25.07 15.31
C ARG A 182 -14.76 24.61 16.70
N THR A 183 -14.02 23.70 17.35
CA THR A 183 -14.38 23.24 18.69
C THR A 183 -14.13 24.28 19.76
N LYS A 184 -14.96 24.23 20.80
CA LYS A 184 -14.72 24.90 22.08
C LYS A 184 -14.16 23.90 23.08
N ILE A 185 -13.21 24.33 23.90
CA ILE A 185 -12.66 23.52 24.99
C ILE A 185 -13.62 23.71 26.19
N GLY A 186 -14.23 22.61 26.63
CA GLY A 186 -15.10 22.59 27.80
C GLY A 186 -14.32 22.72 29.09
N ARG A 187 -15.00 23.13 30.19
CA ARG A 187 -14.41 23.18 31.53
C ARG A 187 -13.93 21.82 32.04
N ASP A 188 -14.49 20.75 31.50
CA ASP A 188 -14.11 19.36 31.77
C ASP A 188 -12.91 18.88 30.93
N GLY A 189 -12.29 19.76 30.13
CA GLY A 189 -11.14 19.50 29.33
C GLY A 189 -11.43 18.73 28.00
N TYR A 190 -12.70 18.50 27.64
CA TYR A 190 -13.07 17.86 26.38
C TYR A 190 -13.38 18.88 25.29
N LEU A 191 -13.28 18.42 24.04
CA LEU A 191 -13.63 19.24 22.87
C LEU A 191 -15.13 19.13 22.56
N TYR A 192 -15.74 20.27 22.23
CA TYR A 192 -17.16 20.39 21.89
C TYR A 192 -17.32 21.03 20.51
N LEU A 193 -17.99 20.34 19.61
CA LEU A 193 -18.37 20.85 18.29
C LEU A 193 -19.87 21.11 18.26
N ASN A 194 -20.30 22.36 18.01
CA ASN A 194 -21.71 22.78 18.00
C ASN A 194 -22.46 22.41 19.31
N GLY A 195 -21.78 22.50 20.46
CA GLY A 195 -22.37 22.18 21.77
C GLY A 195 -22.36 20.68 22.13
N ILE A 196 -21.99 19.79 21.22
CA ILE A 196 -21.91 18.36 21.46
C ILE A 196 -20.46 17.96 21.68
N ARG A 197 -20.21 17.07 22.66
CA ARG A 197 -18.86 16.55 22.91
C ARG A 197 -18.34 15.82 21.68
N LEU A 198 -17.21 16.27 21.15
CA LEU A 198 -16.59 15.70 19.95
C LEU A 198 -15.96 14.33 20.28
N THR A 199 -16.25 13.33 19.47
CA THR A 199 -15.66 11.99 19.54
C THR A 199 -14.81 11.67 18.33
N SER A 200 -13.94 10.66 18.45
CA SER A 200 -13.17 10.11 17.33
C SER A 200 -14.07 9.65 16.20
N GLU A 201 -15.21 9.01 16.51
CA GLU A 201 -16.18 8.55 15.53
C GLU A 201 -16.81 9.69 14.72
N THR A 202 -17.19 10.78 15.41
CA THR A 202 -17.73 11.97 14.74
C THR A 202 -16.69 12.59 13.81
N LEU A 203 -15.44 12.68 14.26
CA LEU A 203 -14.35 13.26 13.47
C LEU A 203 -14.00 12.36 12.27
N LYS A 204 -13.97 11.03 12.47
CA LYS A 204 -13.82 10.06 11.37
C LYS A 204 -14.95 10.19 10.34
N THR A 205 -16.19 10.37 10.78
CA THR A 205 -17.32 10.57 9.87
C THR A 205 -17.10 11.78 8.97
N ILE A 206 -16.65 12.92 9.53
CA ILE A 206 -16.36 14.14 8.75
C ILE A 206 -15.26 13.88 7.71
N VAL A 207 -14.17 13.25 8.10
CA VAL A 207 -13.05 12.91 7.22
C VAL A 207 -13.49 11.93 6.12
N ASN A 208 -14.11 10.82 6.50
CA ASN A 208 -14.51 9.75 5.60
C ASN A 208 -15.57 10.22 4.59
N THR A 209 -16.55 11.01 5.01
CA THR A 209 -17.55 11.57 4.10
C THR A 209 -16.90 12.51 3.07
N THR A 210 -15.90 13.30 3.47
CA THR A 210 -15.14 14.16 2.55
C THR A 210 -14.40 13.33 1.50
N ILE A 211 -13.76 12.23 1.90
CA ILE A 211 -13.04 11.31 1.02
C ILE A 211 -14.00 10.62 0.05
N MET A 212 -15.12 10.08 0.57
CA MET A 212 -16.13 9.39 -0.24
C MET A 212 -16.76 10.31 -1.28
N ALA A 213 -16.99 11.58 -0.95
CA ALA A 213 -17.50 12.57 -1.91
C ALA A 213 -16.54 12.83 -3.09
N GLN A 214 -15.27 12.46 -2.99
CA GLN A 214 -14.30 12.53 -4.08
C GLN A 214 -14.24 11.25 -4.93
N GLY A 215 -14.94 10.16 -4.55
CA GLY A 215 -14.89 8.85 -5.23
C GLY A 215 -13.77 7.94 -4.74
N TRP A 216 -13.30 8.11 -3.50
CA TRP A 216 -12.35 7.24 -2.83
C TRP A 216 -13.00 6.51 -1.66
N LEU A 217 -12.50 5.31 -1.35
CA LEU A 217 -12.92 4.53 -0.20
C LEU A 217 -11.97 4.80 0.97
N PRO A 218 -12.44 5.39 2.08
CA PRO A 218 -11.71 5.41 3.33
C PRO A 218 -11.91 4.04 4.02
N SER A 219 -10.83 3.38 4.38
CA SER A 219 -10.88 2.13 5.14
C SER A 219 -10.02 2.30 6.40
N HIS A 220 -10.55 1.91 7.56
CA HIS A 220 -9.80 1.91 8.82
C HIS A 220 -9.10 3.24 9.17
N THR A 221 -9.69 4.38 8.79
CA THR A 221 -9.15 5.71 9.12
C THR A 221 -8.88 5.82 10.62
N ILE A 222 -7.64 6.13 10.98
CA ILE A 222 -7.23 6.32 12.36
C ILE A 222 -7.41 7.79 12.76
N ILE A 223 -8.18 8.04 13.84
CA ILE A 223 -8.22 9.32 14.53
C ILE A 223 -8.18 9.00 16.02
N SER A 224 -7.01 8.68 16.53
CA SER A 224 -6.78 8.37 17.94
C SER A 224 -6.39 9.62 18.73
N SER A 225 -6.64 9.64 20.06
CA SER A 225 -6.28 10.78 20.91
C SER A 225 -5.68 10.37 22.26
N GLY A 226 -4.73 11.17 22.76
CA GLY A 226 -4.09 10.97 24.05
C GLY A 226 -3.39 9.61 24.15
N ASN A 227 -3.75 8.82 25.17
CA ASN A 227 -3.13 7.48 25.36
C ASN A 227 -3.51 6.45 24.27
N GLN A 228 -4.59 6.67 23.52
CA GLN A 228 -4.90 5.79 22.39
C GLN A 228 -3.83 5.90 21.28
N CYS A 229 -3.21 7.09 21.14
CA CYS A 229 -2.11 7.31 20.19
C CYS A 229 -0.86 6.48 20.49
N VAL A 230 -0.75 5.84 21.66
CA VAL A 230 0.42 5.01 22.03
C VAL A 230 0.36 3.64 21.38
N ASP A 231 -0.78 3.25 20.86
CA ASP A 231 -0.96 2.08 20.00
C ASP A 231 -1.10 2.58 18.55
N PRO A 232 -0.10 2.37 17.69
CA PRO A 232 -0.07 2.92 16.31
C PRO A 232 -1.30 2.57 15.46
N HIS A 233 -1.93 1.42 15.69
CA HIS A 233 -3.10 0.95 14.93
C HIS A 233 -4.44 1.16 15.67
N HIS A 234 -4.46 1.87 16.81
CA HIS A 234 -5.71 2.17 17.49
C HIS A 234 -6.51 3.20 16.69
N GLU A 235 -7.62 2.78 16.11
CA GLU A 235 -8.46 3.63 15.23
C GLU A 235 -9.05 4.86 15.92
N GLY A 236 -8.98 4.92 17.24
CA GLY A 236 -9.59 5.98 18.04
C GLY A 236 -11.07 5.72 18.37
N THR A 237 -11.46 6.01 19.60
CA THR A 237 -12.83 5.87 20.09
C THR A 237 -13.13 6.87 21.20
N GLY A 238 -14.41 7.26 21.29
CA GLY A 238 -14.92 8.09 22.37
C GLY A 238 -14.46 9.55 22.34
N PRO A 239 -14.67 10.28 23.45
CA PRO A 239 -14.47 11.72 23.51
C PRO A 239 -13.00 12.14 23.40
N ILE A 240 -12.75 13.21 22.64
CA ILE A 240 -11.43 13.79 22.44
C ILE A 240 -11.15 14.88 23.49
N LYS A 241 -10.02 14.77 24.20
CA LYS A 241 -9.54 15.78 25.15
C LYS A 241 -8.73 16.86 24.43
N ALA A 242 -8.87 18.10 24.93
CA ALA A 242 -7.95 19.17 24.57
C ALA A 242 -6.54 18.94 25.13
N HIS A 243 -5.54 19.61 24.57
CA HIS A 243 -4.15 19.61 25.04
C HIS A 243 -3.46 18.22 24.93
N THR A 244 -4.04 17.27 24.22
CA THR A 244 -3.46 15.94 23.97
C THR A 244 -3.20 15.74 22.49
N SER A 245 -2.28 14.81 22.14
CA SER A 245 -2.06 14.43 20.76
C SER A 245 -3.31 13.84 20.13
N ILE A 246 -3.55 14.17 18.88
CA ILE A 246 -4.57 13.57 18.00
C ILE A 246 -3.82 13.15 16.73
N ILE A 247 -3.73 11.84 16.48
CA ILE A 247 -3.14 11.30 15.27
C ILE A 247 -4.26 11.10 14.25
N PHE A 248 -4.07 11.67 13.08
CA PHE A 248 -4.79 11.34 11.85
C PHE A 248 -3.91 10.45 11.02
N ASP A 249 -4.43 9.30 10.61
CA ASP A 249 -3.80 8.42 9.65
C ASP A 249 -4.85 8.02 8.62
N ILE A 250 -4.62 8.43 7.37
CA ILE A 250 -5.65 8.51 6.33
C ILE A 250 -5.11 7.94 5.03
N PHE A 251 -5.58 6.74 4.64
CA PHE A 251 -5.11 5.98 3.49
C PHE A 251 -6.24 5.60 2.52
N PRO A 252 -6.81 6.58 1.77
CA PRO A 252 -7.92 6.33 0.87
C PRO A 252 -7.50 5.55 -0.37
N ARG A 253 -8.35 4.62 -0.82
CA ARG A 253 -8.19 3.87 -2.06
C ARG A 253 -9.09 4.44 -3.16
N SER A 254 -8.53 4.74 -4.31
CA SER A 254 -9.29 5.19 -5.49
C SER A 254 -10.23 4.09 -6.02
N GLN A 255 -11.53 4.37 -6.14
CA GLN A 255 -12.47 3.45 -6.77
C GLN A 255 -12.27 3.31 -8.29
N LYS A 256 -11.59 4.28 -8.89
CA LYS A 256 -11.32 4.29 -10.34
C LYS A 256 -10.04 3.55 -10.71
N THR A 257 -8.97 3.71 -9.89
CA THR A 257 -7.64 3.20 -10.25
C THR A 257 -7.13 2.12 -9.31
N GLY A 258 -7.69 2.00 -8.10
CA GLY A 258 -7.27 1.06 -7.07
C GLY A 258 -6.05 1.49 -6.26
N TYR A 259 -5.37 2.58 -6.63
CA TYR A 259 -4.18 3.05 -5.93
C TYR A 259 -4.55 3.74 -4.63
N PHE A 260 -3.73 3.48 -3.59
CA PHE A 260 -3.81 4.12 -2.30
C PHE A 260 -3.04 5.44 -2.27
N GLY A 261 -3.45 6.34 -1.37
CA GLY A 261 -2.61 7.38 -0.80
C GLY A 261 -2.41 7.07 0.66
N ASP A 262 -1.38 7.63 1.30
CA ASP A 262 -1.08 7.41 2.71
C ASP A 262 -0.54 8.68 3.35
N LEU A 263 -1.13 9.09 4.48
CA LEU A 263 -0.83 10.37 5.11
C LEU A 263 -1.13 10.33 6.60
N SER A 264 -0.11 10.51 7.44
CA SER A 264 -0.32 10.73 8.88
C SER A 264 0.10 12.13 9.30
N ARG A 265 -0.71 12.72 10.19
CA ARG A 265 -0.40 13.97 10.90
C ARG A 265 -0.82 13.88 12.37
N THR A 266 -0.01 14.46 13.22
CA THR A 266 -0.34 14.64 14.64
C THR A 266 -0.60 16.10 14.92
N VAL A 267 -1.72 16.40 15.57
CA VAL A 267 -2.09 17.76 16.00
C VAL A 267 -2.57 17.77 17.46
N VAL A 268 -2.58 18.95 18.05
CA VAL A 268 -3.13 19.23 19.39
C VAL A 268 -4.11 20.38 19.28
N ARG A 269 -5.35 20.17 19.73
CA ARG A 269 -6.29 21.28 19.89
C ARG A 269 -6.05 21.94 21.26
N GLY A 270 -5.52 23.15 21.23
CA GLY A 270 -5.04 23.88 22.41
C GLY A 270 -3.51 23.87 22.50
N ARG A 271 -2.95 23.74 23.70
CA ARG A 271 -1.50 23.79 23.94
C ARG A 271 -0.94 22.39 24.21
N ALA A 272 0.09 21.99 23.50
CA ALA A 272 0.84 20.78 23.77
C ALA A 272 1.74 20.95 25.00
N SER A 273 1.96 19.85 25.75
CA SER A 273 3.00 19.82 26.79
C SER A 273 4.40 19.97 26.19
N GLU A 274 5.34 20.48 26.95
CA GLU A 274 6.72 20.61 26.47
C GLU A 274 7.33 19.26 26.05
N LYS A 275 6.99 18.17 26.74
CA LYS A 275 7.42 16.83 26.38
C LYS A 275 6.85 16.38 25.02
N LEU A 276 5.59 16.70 24.75
CA LEU A 276 4.96 16.37 23.45
C LEU A 276 5.55 17.22 22.32
N LYS A 277 5.90 18.49 22.56
CA LYS A 277 6.61 19.33 21.59
C LYS A 277 8.00 18.77 21.25
N GLN A 278 8.74 18.31 22.28
CA GLN A 278 10.04 17.65 22.07
C GLN A 278 9.89 16.38 21.22
N ILE A 279 8.91 15.51 21.53
CA ILE A 279 8.62 14.31 20.74
C ILE A 279 8.29 14.69 19.28
N TYR A 280 7.44 15.69 19.07
CA TYR A 280 7.06 16.15 17.73
C TYR A 280 8.27 16.63 16.92
N ALA A 281 9.11 17.48 17.51
CA ALA A 281 10.33 17.98 16.87
C ALA A 281 11.30 16.83 16.54
N THR A 282 11.43 15.84 17.43
CA THR A 282 12.27 14.65 17.22
C THR A 282 11.76 13.79 16.06
N VAL A 283 10.44 13.54 16.00
CA VAL A 283 9.82 12.79 14.89
C VAL A 283 9.99 13.53 13.57
N GLN A 284 9.81 14.86 13.58
CA GLN A 284 10.02 15.70 12.40
C GLN A 284 11.47 15.63 11.90
N ALA A 285 12.45 15.70 12.80
CA ALA A 285 13.85 15.53 12.46
C ALA A 285 14.16 14.13 11.88
N GLY A 286 13.55 13.08 12.45
CA GLY A 286 13.68 11.72 11.93
C GLY A 286 13.07 11.55 10.54
N GLN A 287 11.92 12.15 10.28
CA GLN A 287 11.31 12.14 8.95
C GLN A 287 12.18 12.89 7.93
N GLN A 288 12.69 14.07 8.30
CA GLN A 288 13.60 14.83 7.45
C GLN A 288 14.85 14.01 7.11
N LEU A 289 15.50 13.39 8.10
CA LEU A 289 16.65 12.50 7.89
C LEU A 289 16.30 11.35 6.91
N GLY A 290 15.12 10.74 7.06
CA GLY A 290 14.64 9.73 6.13
C GLY A 290 14.57 10.23 4.70
N PHE A 291 13.99 11.42 4.47
CA PHE A 291 13.97 12.06 3.14
C PHE A 291 15.37 12.39 2.60
N GLU A 292 16.27 12.85 3.44
CA GLU A 292 17.67 13.17 3.01
C GLU A 292 18.43 11.92 2.55
N MET A 293 18.13 10.76 3.15
CA MET A 293 18.81 9.50 2.82
C MET A 293 18.20 8.76 1.63
N ILE A 294 16.91 8.95 1.32
CA ILE A 294 16.21 8.20 0.27
C ILE A 294 16.73 8.56 -1.12
N ARG A 295 17.39 7.59 -1.79
CA ARG A 295 17.83 7.64 -3.20
C ARG A 295 18.04 6.23 -3.74
N ASP A 296 18.27 6.13 -5.04
CA ASP A 296 18.60 4.85 -5.68
C ASP A 296 19.82 4.19 -5.04
N GLY A 297 19.74 2.90 -4.79
CA GLY A 297 20.83 2.08 -4.26
C GLY A 297 20.96 2.06 -2.73
N VAL A 298 20.23 2.88 -1.98
CA VAL A 298 20.28 2.88 -0.51
C VAL A 298 19.46 1.72 0.06
N ASP A 299 19.96 1.10 1.14
CA ASP A 299 19.22 0.09 1.88
C ASP A 299 18.21 0.75 2.86
N GLY A 300 16.94 0.36 2.79
CA GLY A 300 15.91 0.82 3.70
C GLY A 300 16.21 0.53 5.18
N LYS A 301 16.93 -0.55 5.45
CA LYS A 301 17.40 -0.90 6.81
C LYS A 301 18.37 0.15 7.37
N GLU A 302 19.27 0.68 6.54
CA GLU A 302 20.20 1.72 6.96
C GLU A 302 19.45 3.00 7.36
N ILE A 303 18.45 3.41 6.56
CA ILE A 303 17.62 4.59 6.86
C ILE A 303 16.91 4.40 8.20
N HIS A 304 16.26 3.24 8.39
CA HIS A 304 15.54 2.93 9.64
C HIS A 304 16.46 3.00 10.86
N ASN A 305 17.64 2.38 10.78
CA ASN A 305 18.60 2.36 11.88
C ASN A 305 19.11 3.76 12.23
N LYS A 306 19.37 4.62 11.22
CA LYS A 306 19.81 6.01 11.45
C LYS A 306 18.74 6.85 12.16
N ILE A 307 17.46 6.63 11.87
CA ILE A 307 16.37 7.30 12.57
C ILE A 307 16.27 6.81 14.03
N LEU A 308 16.43 5.51 14.28
CA LEU A 308 16.49 4.96 15.65
C LEU A 308 17.66 5.54 16.44
N GLU A 309 18.86 5.63 15.86
CA GLU A 309 20.04 6.25 16.46
C GLU A 309 19.78 7.72 16.82
N LEU A 310 19.16 8.48 15.90
CA LEU A 310 18.79 9.89 16.14
C LEU A 310 17.82 10.01 17.31
N PHE A 311 16.77 9.18 17.37
CA PHE A 311 15.79 9.22 18.43
C PHE A 311 16.40 8.89 19.79
N ALA A 312 17.25 7.87 19.87
CA ALA A 312 17.97 7.50 21.07
C ALA A 312 18.92 8.64 21.55
N ALA A 313 19.65 9.27 20.64
CA ALA A 313 20.54 10.40 20.94
C ALA A 313 19.78 11.64 21.47
N GLN A 314 18.52 11.82 21.06
CA GLN A 314 17.65 12.89 21.57
C GLN A 314 16.90 12.52 22.86
N GLY A 315 17.23 11.37 23.47
CA GLY A 315 16.66 10.93 24.75
C GLY A 315 15.30 10.20 24.62
N PHE A 316 15.01 9.66 23.42
CA PHE A 316 13.80 8.88 23.13
C PHE A 316 14.14 7.44 22.70
N PRO A 317 14.71 6.63 23.61
CA PRO A 317 15.05 5.23 23.28
C PRO A 317 13.80 4.38 23.06
N THR A 318 13.95 3.33 22.24
CA THR A 318 12.93 2.31 22.02
C THR A 318 13.15 1.10 22.90
N GLY A 319 12.12 0.64 23.58
CA GLY A 319 12.22 -0.56 24.41
C GLY A 319 10.99 -0.82 25.28
N LYS A 320 11.06 -1.89 26.10
CA LYS A 320 10.00 -2.18 27.06
C LYS A 320 10.15 -1.26 28.29
N ILE A 321 9.13 -0.44 28.53
CA ILE A 321 9.01 0.43 29.71
C ILE A 321 7.72 0.02 30.42
N ASN A 322 7.80 -0.39 31.69
CA ASN A 322 6.65 -0.90 32.45
C ASN A 322 5.89 -2.04 31.75
N GLY A 323 6.63 -2.98 31.16
CA GLY A 323 6.07 -4.17 30.50
C GLY A 323 5.49 -3.93 29.07
N ARG A 324 5.47 -2.69 28.57
CA ARG A 324 4.94 -2.33 27.25
C ARG A 324 6.01 -1.71 26.37
N MET A 325 6.00 -2.05 25.07
CA MET A 325 6.87 -1.38 24.10
C MET A 325 6.52 0.11 23.99
N GLN A 326 7.55 0.95 24.03
CA GLN A 326 7.46 2.40 23.89
C GLN A 326 8.63 2.90 23.04
N GLY A 327 8.53 4.10 22.50
CA GLY A 327 9.50 4.66 21.56
C GLY A 327 9.07 4.43 20.11
N PHE A 328 10.00 4.12 19.21
CA PHE A 328 9.77 3.84 17.80
C PHE A 328 9.93 2.34 17.51
N PHE A 329 8.83 1.60 17.48
CA PHE A 329 8.83 0.13 17.41
C PHE A 329 8.12 -0.46 16.18
N HIS A 330 7.96 0.32 15.12
CA HIS A 330 7.52 -0.14 13.80
C HIS A 330 8.50 0.31 12.70
N GLY A 331 8.26 -0.07 11.46
CA GLY A 331 9.10 0.38 10.32
C GLY A 331 9.03 1.88 10.09
N THR A 332 10.05 2.41 9.45
CA THR A 332 10.05 3.83 9.00
C THR A 332 9.15 4.04 7.79
N GLY A 333 8.87 2.97 7.03
CA GLY A 333 8.00 3.06 5.87
C GLY A 333 7.91 1.77 5.05
N HIS A 334 7.07 1.83 4.06
CA HIS A 334 6.75 0.73 3.15
C HIS A 334 6.43 1.26 1.75
N GLY A 335 6.45 0.37 0.75
CA GLY A 335 5.91 0.67 -0.56
C GLY A 335 4.40 0.89 -0.50
N VAL A 336 3.90 1.82 -1.29
CA VAL A 336 2.46 2.07 -1.46
C VAL A 336 2.08 2.03 -2.93
N GLY A 337 0.94 1.39 -3.23
CA GLY A 337 0.48 1.21 -4.60
C GLY A 337 -0.96 0.72 -4.69
N LEU A 338 -1.16 -0.45 -5.26
CA LEU A 338 -2.45 -1.15 -5.28
C LEU A 338 -2.74 -1.86 -3.95
N ASP A 339 -1.70 -2.19 -3.18
CA ASP A 339 -1.81 -2.52 -1.77
C ASP A 339 -1.34 -1.33 -0.94
N ILE A 340 -1.94 -1.15 0.25
CA ILE A 340 -1.50 -0.12 1.18
C ILE A 340 -0.08 -0.43 1.66
N HIS A 341 0.21 -1.67 1.94
CA HIS A 341 1.53 -2.16 2.31
C HIS A 341 2.08 -3.09 1.23
N GLU A 342 3.06 -2.63 0.46
CA GLU A 342 3.79 -3.47 -0.51
C GLU A 342 5.31 -3.25 -0.40
N PRO A 343 6.15 -4.09 -1.03
CA PRO A 343 7.59 -3.82 -1.13
C PRO A 343 7.90 -2.52 -1.90
N PRO A 344 9.07 -1.91 -1.62
CA PRO A 344 10.08 -2.27 -0.62
C PRO A 344 9.71 -1.79 0.79
N ARG A 345 10.49 -2.20 1.80
CA ARG A 345 10.34 -1.75 3.18
C ARG A 345 11.49 -0.83 3.59
N ILE A 346 11.19 0.19 4.39
CA ILE A 346 12.17 0.96 5.16
C ILE A 346 11.99 0.53 6.62
N ALA A 347 12.64 -0.58 6.99
CA ALA A 347 12.40 -1.32 8.24
C ALA A 347 13.66 -2.11 8.61
N PRO A 348 13.73 -2.82 9.77
CA PRO A 348 14.90 -3.62 10.13
C PRO A 348 15.07 -4.89 9.27
N VAL A 349 14.81 -4.80 7.98
CA VAL A 349 15.01 -5.83 6.95
C VAL A 349 15.71 -5.22 5.74
N GLU A 350 16.59 -5.99 5.11
CA GLU A 350 17.33 -5.52 3.93
C GLU A 350 16.37 -5.32 2.74
N ALA A 351 16.36 -4.13 2.19
CA ALA A 351 15.55 -3.75 1.04
C ALA A 351 16.19 -2.57 0.28
N THR A 352 16.85 -2.85 -0.83
CA THR A 352 17.49 -1.81 -1.64
C THR A 352 16.42 -0.97 -2.35
N LEU A 353 16.42 0.32 -2.09
CA LEU A 353 15.57 1.29 -2.80
C LEU A 353 16.04 1.44 -4.25
N ARG A 354 15.13 1.59 -5.20
CA ARG A 354 15.38 1.77 -6.62
C ARG A 354 14.60 2.94 -7.19
N THR A 355 15.16 3.59 -8.18
CA THR A 355 14.45 4.63 -8.95
C THR A 355 13.08 4.12 -9.41
N GLY A 356 12.03 4.88 -9.12
CA GLY A 356 10.64 4.52 -9.41
C GLY A 356 9.91 3.82 -8.25
N HIS A 357 10.59 3.44 -7.16
CA HIS A 357 9.90 3.03 -5.95
C HIS A 357 9.12 4.21 -5.36
N VAL A 358 7.94 3.94 -4.82
CA VAL A 358 7.14 4.90 -4.06
C VAL A 358 6.98 4.34 -2.66
N VAL A 359 7.48 5.05 -1.65
CA VAL A 359 7.57 4.58 -0.27
C VAL A 359 7.06 5.64 0.70
N THR A 360 6.46 5.21 1.82
CA THR A 360 6.13 6.08 2.94
C THR A 360 7.37 6.41 3.75
N VAL A 361 7.33 7.55 4.46
CA VAL A 361 8.34 7.97 5.46
C VAL A 361 7.55 8.43 6.69
N GLU A 362 7.34 7.52 7.64
CA GLU A 362 6.37 7.63 8.73
C GLU A 362 6.94 7.36 10.12
N PRO A 363 8.11 7.88 10.48
CA PRO A 363 8.62 7.64 11.82
C PRO A 363 7.63 8.13 12.89
N GLY A 364 7.60 7.45 14.04
CA GLY A 364 6.73 7.79 15.15
C GLY A 364 7.35 7.51 16.51
N LEU A 365 6.92 8.25 17.54
CA LEU A 365 7.31 8.05 18.92
C LEU A 365 6.06 7.97 19.81
N TYR A 366 6.03 6.97 20.67
CA TYR A 366 4.85 6.59 21.44
C TYR A 366 5.21 6.33 22.92
N TYR A 367 4.69 7.17 23.85
CA TYR A 367 4.98 7.07 25.27
C TYR A 367 3.71 7.21 26.12
N LEU A 368 3.47 6.22 27.00
CA LEU A 368 2.33 6.27 27.93
C LEU A 368 2.38 7.53 28.82
N GLY A 369 1.24 8.15 29.01
CA GLY A 369 1.09 9.38 29.80
C GLY A 369 1.51 10.65 29.07
N VAL A 370 2.16 10.54 27.90
CA VAL A 370 2.50 11.68 27.02
C VAL A 370 1.63 11.68 25.76
N GLY A 371 1.49 10.53 25.11
CA GLY A 371 0.79 10.33 23.86
C GLY A 371 1.70 9.79 22.77
N GLY A 372 1.22 9.79 21.54
CA GLY A 372 1.97 9.40 20.34
C GLY A 372 2.08 10.52 19.33
N VAL A 373 3.14 10.49 18.53
CA VAL A 373 3.34 11.36 17.37
C VAL A 373 3.74 10.48 16.18
N ARG A 374 3.08 10.63 15.05
CA ARG A 374 3.46 10.10 13.73
C ARG A 374 3.33 11.20 12.70
N LEU A 375 4.35 11.36 11.88
CA LEU A 375 4.36 12.25 10.73
C LEU A 375 4.72 11.42 9.50
N GLU A 376 3.87 11.43 8.50
CA GLU A 376 4.02 10.60 7.32
C GLU A 376 3.85 11.40 6.05
N ASP A 377 4.76 11.21 5.13
CA ASP A 377 4.70 11.64 3.74
C ASP A 377 5.18 10.51 2.83
N VAL A 378 4.83 10.59 1.55
CA VAL A 378 5.20 9.60 0.53
C VAL A 378 6.27 10.16 -0.38
N ALA A 379 7.35 9.39 -0.57
CA ALA A 379 8.49 9.71 -1.41
C ALA A 379 8.50 8.87 -2.69
N LEU A 380 8.71 9.50 -3.84
CA LEU A 380 9.14 8.84 -5.07
C LEU A 380 10.65 8.82 -5.12
N VAL A 381 11.27 7.65 -5.15
CA VAL A 381 12.72 7.47 -5.29
C VAL A 381 13.16 7.87 -6.71
N THR A 382 14.20 8.69 -6.80
CA THR A 382 14.82 9.10 -8.06
C THR A 382 16.29 8.70 -8.09
N ALA A 383 16.95 8.84 -9.23
CA ALA A 383 18.35 8.44 -9.39
C ALA A 383 19.31 9.19 -8.44
N ARG A 384 19.00 10.43 -8.04
CA ARG A 384 19.89 11.28 -7.24
C ARG A 384 19.33 11.69 -5.88
N GLY A 385 18.12 11.24 -5.54
CA GLY A 385 17.41 11.61 -4.31
C GLY A 385 15.97 11.13 -4.37
N ASN A 386 15.04 11.97 -3.94
CA ASN A 386 13.62 11.67 -3.97
C ASN A 386 12.77 12.91 -4.25
N ARG A 387 11.49 12.69 -4.46
CA ARG A 387 10.48 13.74 -4.56
C ARG A 387 9.35 13.42 -3.57
N ASN A 388 9.10 14.32 -2.62
CA ASN A 388 7.94 14.24 -1.75
C ASN A 388 6.66 14.44 -2.59
N LEU A 389 5.78 13.44 -2.59
CA LEU A 389 4.51 13.45 -3.32
C LEU A 389 3.36 14.03 -2.50
N THR A 390 3.46 14.05 -1.17
CA THR A 390 2.37 14.43 -0.27
C THR A 390 2.18 15.94 -0.22
N ASN A 391 3.26 16.72 -0.10
CA ASN A 391 3.23 18.18 -0.03
C ASN A 391 2.11 18.71 0.91
N CYS A 392 2.11 18.28 2.16
CA CYS A 392 1.12 18.64 3.17
C CYS A 392 1.81 19.33 4.35
N PRO A 393 1.35 20.54 4.78
CA PRO A 393 1.95 21.24 5.92
C PRO A 393 1.97 20.41 7.20
N GLN A 394 2.97 20.66 8.03
CA GLN A 394 3.13 20.08 9.37
C GLN A 394 3.01 21.20 10.40
N PHE A 395 2.15 21.02 11.37
CA PHE A 395 1.98 21.91 12.53
C PHE A 395 1.41 21.10 13.68
N LEU A 396 1.86 21.38 14.90
CA LEU A 396 1.42 20.65 16.08
C LEU A 396 0.17 21.29 16.70
N GLU A 397 0.17 22.58 16.94
CA GLU A 397 -0.92 23.26 17.66
C GLU A 397 -1.93 23.92 16.70
N ILE A 398 -3.22 23.78 17.01
CA ILE A 398 -4.33 24.32 16.21
C ILE A 398 -5.41 24.96 17.08
#